data_2190e78cec6d8d7cd68f7828c4b02d3f
#
_entry.id   2190e78cec6d8d7cd68f7828c4b02d3f
#
_cell.length_a   1.000
_cell.length_b   1.000
_cell.length_c   1.000
_cell.angle_alpha   90.00
_cell.angle_beta   90.00
_cell.angle_gamma   90.00
#
_symmetry.space_group_name_H-M   'P 1'
#
loop_
_entity.id
_entity.type
_entity.pdbx_description
1 polymer ?
#
loop_
_entity_poly.entity_id
_entity_poly.type
_entity_poly.pdbx_seq_one_letter_code
_entity_poly.pdbx_strand_id
1 'polypeptide(L)'
;SGVGNRCGRKRGRIPAAAGFFISPRNATFTGRMPRRTLNRYAMSPKSFRVSRESPLLPFLLEACRSCSRTTVKSYLSHNQVEVNGRIVARFDHALSPGDEVTVFPGRRVEPLRHPMLRIVYEDEWLIVADKRSGLLSVGTQRERTRTAYYILSEHVKRSDPANRIFVVHRLDRATSGLLVFAKSERVQSLMQRTWSETVRRRTYVAVVEGAFDKKSGTVSTYLAESKGYKVFVTKDRSAGERAVTRYRVLRFRDGFSLVELELETGKKNQIRAHMEYIGHPVAGDRKYGAHGDPAGRVALHASRLCFVHPVTGRELDFSSPVPAAFGRIVK
;
A
#
# COMPACT_ATOMS: atom_id res chain seq x y z
N SER A 1 8.16 -64.94 -34.16
CA SER A 1 9.32 -64.57 -33.33
C SER A 1 9.04 -63.16 -32.77
N GLY A 2 8.56 -62.94 -31.66
CA GLY A 2 8.72 -63.22 -30.28
C GLY A 2 9.81 -62.38 -29.68
N VAL A 3 9.54 -61.47 -28.82
CA VAL A 3 10.11 -61.34 -27.50
C VAL A 3 9.47 -60.11 -26.79
N GLY A 4 8.76 -60.41 -25.72
CA GLY A 4 8.22 -59.39 -24.82
C GLY A 4 9.29 -58.89 -23.83
N ASN A 5 9.13 -57.67 -23.36
CA ASN A 5 9.78 -57.26 -22.14
C ASN A 5 8.80 -56.45 -21.27
N ARG A 6 8.44 -57.09 -20.15
CA ARG A 6 7.69 -56.44 -19.04
C ARG A 6 8.68 -55.60 -18.23
N CYS A 7 8.33 -54.33 -17.99
CA CYS A 7 9.02 -53.57 -16.97
C CYS A 7 7.97 -53.09 -15.94
N GLY A 8 8.23 -53.48 -14.69
CA GLY A 8 7.32 -53.37 -13.55
C GLY A 8 7.12 -51.93 -13.04
N ARG A 9 5.89 -51.62 -12.73
CA ARG A 9 5.51 -50.39 -12.00
C ARG A 9 5.74 -50.60 -10.50
N LYS A 10 6.72 -49.88 -9.95
CA LYS A 10 6.81 -49.68 -8.49
C LYS A 10 5.87 -48.55 -8.09
N ARG A 11 4.84 -48.90 -7.33
CA ARG A 11 3.98 -47.94 -6.64
C ARG A 11 4.68 -47.43 -5.38
N GLY A 12 5.15 -46.19 -5.37
CA GLY A 12 5.55 -45.47 -4.17
C GLY A 12 4.36 -44.95 -3.40
N ARG A 13 4.18 -45.39 -2.16
CA ARG A 13 3.17 -44.88 -1.22
C ARG A 13 3.59 -43.47 -0.76
N ILE A 14 2.71 -42.50 -0.88
CA ILE A 14 2.80 -41.18 -0.26
C ILE A 14 2.14 -41.27 1.12
N PRO A 15 2.77 -40.86 2.22
CA PRO A 15 2.13 -40.84 3.54
C PRO A 15 1.15 -39.69 3.64
N ALA A 16 -0.02 -39.97 4.23
CA ALA A 16 -1.09 -39.05 4.54
C ALA A 16 -0.62 -38.02 5.58
N ALA A 17 -0.70 -36.74 5.24
CA ALA A 17 -0.51 -35.66 6.20
C ALA A 17 -1.83 -35.43 6.95
N ALA A 18 -1.72 -35.46 8.29
CA ALA A 18 -2.80 -35.28 9.24
C ALA A 18 -3.45 -33.89 9.11
N GLY A 19 -4.77 -33.87 8.99
CA GLY A 19 -5.56 -32.68 9.03
C GLY A 19 -5.63 -32.11 10.43
N PHE A 20 -5.30 -30.81 10.58
CA PHE A 20 -5.68 -30.01 11.74
C PHE A 20 -6.90 -29.16 11.37
N PHE A 21 -8.06 -29.57 11.85
CA PHE A 21 -9.26 -28.75 11.90
C PHE A 21 -9.09 -27.72 13.02
N ILE A 22 -9.03 -26.44 12.69
CA ILE A 22 -9.20 -25.35 13.66
C ILE A 22 -10.52 -24.64 13.36
N SER A 23 -11.46 -24.79 14.32
CA SER A 23 -12.76 -24.15 14.39
C SER A 23 -12.62 -22.61 14.49
N PRO A 24 -13.47 -21.82 13.83
CA PRO A 24 -13.46 -20.36 13.98
C PRO A 24 -14.21 -19.96 15.25
N ARG A 25 -13.49 -19.64 16.31
CA ARG A 25 -14.07 -18.92 17.46
C ARG A 25 -13.92 -17.42 17.22
N ASN A 26 -15.05 -16.72 17.29
CA ASN A 26 -15.21 -15.28 17.31
C ASN A 26 -14.25 -14.62 18.30
N ALA A 27 -13.40 -13.72 17.78
CA ALA A 27 -12.69 -12.75 18.59
C ALA A 27 -13.04 -11.36 18.06
N THR A 28 -14.02 -10.72 18.68
CA THR A 28 -14.26 -9.29 18.62
C THR A 28 -13.08 -8.58 19.26
N PHE A 29 -12.20 -8.03 18.45
CA PHE A 29 -11.08 -7.21 18.93
C PHE A 29 -11.51 -5.74 18.97
N THR A 30 -12.10 -5.32 20.12
CA THR A 30 -12.26 -3.93 20.51
C THR A 30 -10.97 -3.48 21.20
N GLY A 31 -9.96 -3.13 20.43
CA GLY A 31 -8.70 -2.61 20.92
C GLY A 31 -8.39 -1.27 20.28
N ARG A 32 -8.49 -0.20 21.07
CA ARG A 32 -8.01 1.15 20.72
C ARG A 32 -6.54 1.04 20.34
N MET A 33 -6.21 1.23 19.05
CA MET A 33 -4.82 1.17 18.57
C MET A 33 -3.96 2.20 19.31
N PRO A 34 -2.79 1.83 19.85
CA PRO A 34 -1.87 2.80 20.41
C PRO A 34 -1.32 3.70 19.30
N ARG A 35 -1.33 5.02 19.55
CA ARG A 35 -0.84 6.09 18.65
C ARG A 35 0.69 6.07 18.45
N ARG A 36 1.34 4.90 18.39
CA ARG A 36 2.80 4.76 18.26
C ARG A 36 3.19 3.61 17.34
N THR A 37 2.97 3.77 16.03
CA THR A 37 3.64 2.92 15.03
C THR A 37 3.89 3.72 13.74
N LEU A 38 4.63 4.80 13.88
CA LEU A 38 5.27 5.49 12.76
C LEU A 38 6.77 5.42 13.02
N ASN A 39 7.46 4.73 12.12
CA ASN A 39 8.92 4.76 11.98
C ASN A 39 9.75 3.83 12.88
N ARG A 40 9.84 2.55 12.53
CA ARG A 40 10.75 1.57 13.17
C ARG A 40 11.79 0.94 12.24
N TYR A 41 12.20 1.59 11.15
CA TYR A 41 13.34 1.14 10.32
C TYR A 41 14.15 2.27 9.68
N ALA A 42 14.14 3.48 10.22
CA ALA A 42 15.37 4.27 10.23
C ALA A 42 16.29 3.64 11.27
N MET A 43 17.60 3.61 11.05
CA MET A 43 18.55 3.14 12.07
C MET A 43 18.11 3.71 13.41
N SER A 44 17.91 2.84 14.42
CA SER A 44 17.31 3.23 15.70
C SER A 44 18.03 4.43 16.27
N PRO A 45 17.31 5.43 16.77
CA PRO A 45 17.95 6.57 17.42
C PRO A 45 18.87 6.07 18.53
N LYS A 46 20.04 6.68 18.65
CA LYS A 46 21.01 6.37 19.68
C LYS A 46 20.97 7.51 20.70
N SER A 47 20.57 7.20 21.94
CA SER A 47 20.60 8.17 23.03
C SER A 47 21.84 7.97 23.88
N PHE A 48 22.43 9.09 24.27
CA PHE A 48 23.63 9.16 25.10
C PHE A 48 23.37 10.14 26.24
N ARG A 49 23.79 9.78 27.48
CA ARG A 49 23.70 10.66 28.62
C ARG A 49 25.03 11.40 28.81
N VAL A 50 24.97 12.70 28.98
CA VAL A 50 26.14 13.54 29.21
C VAL A 50 26.62 13.36 30.63
N SER A 51 27.91 13.01 30.82
CA SER A 51 28.51 12.79 32.12
C SER A 51 29.36 13.98 32.60
N ARG A 52 29.83 14.85 31.69
CA ARG A 52 30.65 16.03 31.98
C ARG A 52 30.31 17.16 31.01
N GLU A 53 30.53 18.37 31.42
CA GLU A 53 30.39 19.54 30.53
C GLU A 53 31.24 19.38 29.27
N SER A 54 30.64 19.64 28.10
CA SER A 54 31.30 19.56 26.81
C SER A 54 30.51 20.32 25.74
N PRO A 55 31.13 20.88 24.72
CA PRO A 55 30.43 21.30 23.52
C PRO A 55 29.88 20.08 22.77
N LEU A 56 28.76 20.26 22.08
CA LEU A 56 28.00 19.16 21.41
C LEU A 56 28.83 18.38 20.39
N LEU A 57 29.63 19.06 19.55
CA LEU A 57 30.41 18.35 18.51
C LEU A 57 31.52 17.46 19.10
N PRO A 58 32.35 17.90 20.04
CA PRO A 58 33.30 17.01 20.72
C PRO A 58 32.64 15.83 21.39
N PHE A 59 31.53 16.06 22.10
CA PHE A 59 30.73 14.98 22.72
C PHE A 59 30.26 13.95 21.69
N LEU A 60 29.67 14.39 20.57
CA LEU A 60 29.20 13.49 19.52
C LEU A 60 30.32 12.68 18.86
N LEU A 61 31.51 13.28 18.69
CA LEU A 61 32.67 12.56 18.16
C LEU A 61 33.15 11.47 19.12
N GLU A 62 33.04 11.68 20.42
CA GLU A 62 33.37 10.69 21.44
C GLU A 62 32.28 9.61 21.54
N ALA A 63 31.00 9.97 21.55
CA ALA A 63 29.87 9.06 21.66
C ALA A 63 29.65 8.20 20.41
N CYS A 64 29.92 8.75 19.22
CA CYS A 64 29.74 8.08 17.92
C CYS A 64 31.09 7.63 17.32
N ARG A 65 31.92 6.93 18.08
CA ARG A 65 33.29 6.50 17.66
C ARG A 65 33.34 5.72 16.35
N SER A 66 32.27 5.04 15.97
CA SER A 66 32.17 4.31 14.70
C SER A 66 31.88 5.21 13.49
N CYS A 67 31.60 6.50 13.70
CA CYS A 67 31.26 7.44 12.64
C CYS A 67 32.46 8.35 12.29
N SER A 68 32.62 8.69 11.01
CA SER A 68 33.60 9.68 10.60
C SER A 68 33.21 11.08 11.11
N ARG A 69 34.20 11.98 11.25
CA ARG A 69 33.95 13.38 11.61
C ARG A 69 33.00 14.09 10.64
N THR A 70 33.06 13.74 9.35
CA THR A 70 32.15 14.25 8.31
C THR A 70 30.74 13.80 8.56
N THR A 71 30.54 12.52 8.92
CA THR A 71 29.22 11.95 9.25
C THR A 71 28.61 12.65 10.47
N VAL A 72 29.39 12.86 11.53
CA VAL A 72 28.91 13.57 12.76
C VAL A 72 28.51 15.01 12.45
N LYS A 73 29.30 15.74 11.66
CA LYS A 73 28.92 17.07 11.19
C LYS A 73 27.68 17.07 10.33
N SER A 74 27.49 16.04 9.51
CA SER A 74 26.29 15.86 8.71
C SER A 74 25.04 15.68 9.59
N TYR A 75 25.13 14.98 10.72
CA TYR A 75 24.01 14.87 11.65
C TYR A 75 23.53 16.24 12.16
N LEU A 76 24.46 17.13 12.49
CA LEU A 76 24.12 18.48 12.93
C LEU A 76 23.52 19.33 11.81
N SER A 77 24.14 19.35 10.63
CA SER A 77 23.65 20.13 9.49
C SER A 77 22.29 19.68 8.94
N HIS A 78 21.86 18.43 9.26
CA HIS A 78 20.59 17.87 8.83
C HIS A 78 19.57 17.75 9.97
N ASN A 79 19.76 18.48 11.08
CA ASN A 79 18.84 18.49 12.23
C ASN A 79 18.56 17.08 12.82
N GLN A 80 19.58 16.21 12.82
CA GLN A 80 19.50 14.82 13.26
C GLN A 80 19.92 14.63 14.71
N VAL A 81 20.17 15.71 15.46
CA VAL A 81 20.60 15.69 16.85
C VAL A 81 19.56 16.41 17.70
N GLU A 82 19.14 15.79 18.77
CA GLU A 82 18.34 16.40 19.83
C GLU A 82 19.12 16.44 21.13
N VAL A 83 18.93 17.51 21.87
CA VAL A 83 19.36 17.64 23.29
C VAL A 83 18.08 17.85 24.09
N ASN A 84 17.81 16.95 25.04
CA ASN A 84 16.60 16.97 25.88
C ASN A 84 15.30 17.09 25.06
N GLY A 85 15.23 16.37 23.92
CA GLY A 85 14.07 16.35 23.02
C GLY A 85 13.95 17.58 22.11
N ARG A 86 14.89 18.51 22.12
CA ARG A 86 14.93 19.69 21.23
C ARG A 86 16.01 19.55 20.17
N ILE A 87 15.69 19.84 18.92
CA ILE A 87 16.66 19.80 17.82
C ILE A 87 17.73 20.87 18.06
N VAL A 88 19.01 20.46 17.99
CA VAL A 88 20.17 21.34 18.10
C VAL A 88 21.10 21.10 16.91
N ALA A 89 21.30 22.14 16.09
CA ALA A 89 22.20 22.12 14.94
C ALA A 89 23.54 22.80 15.21
N ARG A 90 23.64 23.60 16.31
CA ARG A 90 24.85 24.32 16.67
C ARG A 90 25.89 23.35 17.22
N PHE A 91 27.04 23.30 16.56
CA PHE A 91 28.18 22.44 16.94
C PHE A 91 28.81 22.79 18.29
N ASP A 92 28.71 24.07 18.68
CA ASP A 92 29.24 24.65 19.91
C ASP A 92 28.22 24.74 21.05
N HIS A 93 27.06 24.10 20.90
CA HIS A 93 26.06 24.07 21.96
C HIS A 93 26.61 23.40 23.23
N ALA A 94 26.54 24.13 24.35
CA ALA A 94 27.04 23.67 25.62
C ALA A 94 26.10 22.57 26.18
N LEU A 95 26.70 21.45 26.58
CA LEU A 95 26.00 20.34 27.25
C LEU A 95 26.39 20.34 28.72
N SER A 96 25.40 20.08 29.57
CA SER A 96 25.57 19.89 31.02
C SER A 96 25.46 18.44 31.42
N PRO A 97 26.11 18.01 32.55
CA PRO A 97 25.92 16.68 33.08
C PRO A 97 24.45 16.39 33.34
N GLY A 98 23.97 15.23 32.86
CA GLY A 98 22.57 14.83 32.93
C GLY A 98 21.76 15.05 31.67
N ASP A 99 22.23 15.89 30.71
CA ASP A 99 21.57 16.07 29.43
C ASP A 99 21.47 14.75 28.67
N GLU A 100 20.37 14.56 27.93
CA GLU A 100 20.17 13.44 27.02
C GLU A 100 20.36 13.91 25.58
N VAL A 101 21.41 13.38 24.92
CA VAL A 101 21.69 13.65 23.51
C VAL A 101 21.23 12.46 22.68
N THR A 102 20.26 12.67 21.81
CA THR A 102 19.76 11.64 20.89
C THR A 102 20.16 11.94 19.46
N VAL A 103 20.86 10.98 18.84
CA VAL A 103 21.26 11.03 17.43
C VAL A 103 20.34 10.15 16.61
N PHE A 104 19.80 10.69 15.54
CA PHE A 104 18.97 9.99 14.55
C PHE A 104 19.83 9.72 13.29
N PRO A 105 20.49 8.54 13.16
CA PRO A 105 21.44 8.26 12.08
C PRO A 105 20.82 8.25 10.68
N GLY A 106 19.49 8.15 10.56
CA GLY A 106 18.77 8.41 9.33
C GLY A 106 18.30 9.86 9.31
N ARG A 107 18.32 10.51 8.14
CA ARG A 107 17.77 11.88 8.00
C ARG A 107 16.36 11.88 8.58
N ARG A 108 16.07 12.75 9.54
CA ARG A 108 14.72 12.95 10.09
C ARG A 108 13.86 13.51 8.95
N VAL A 109 13.21 12.62 8.22
CA VAL A 109 12.27 13.02 7.18
C VAL A 109 11.03 13.52 7.89
N GLU A 110 10.71 14.81 7.74
CA GLU A 110 9.41 15.28 8.22
C GLU A 110 8.30 14.45 7.61
N PRO A 111 7.30 14.05 8.42
CA PRO A 111 6.17 13.31 7.90
C PRO A 111 5.55 14.03 6.71
N LEU A 112 5.25 13.31 5.64
CA LEU A 112 4.58 13.88 4.48
C LEU A 112 3.24 14.49 4.91
N ARG A 113 3.12 15.82 4.78
CA ARG A 113 1.86 16.56 4.98
C ARG A 113 1.32 16.96 3.63
N HIS A 114 0.38 16.16 3.08
CA HIS A 114 -0.26 16.46 1.81
C HIS A 114 -1.76 16.16 1.86
N PRO A 115 -2.65 17.07 1.40
CA PRO A 115 -4.09 16.90 1.53
C PRO A 115 -4.66 15.71 0.75
N MET A 116 -3.98 15.29 -0.32
CA MET A 116 -4.44 14.22 -1.22
C MET A 116 -3.74 12.88 -1.03
N LEU A 117 -2.71 12.78 -0.16
CA LEU A 117 -1.91 11.59 0.00
C LEU A 117 -1.36 11.48 1.42
N ARG A 118 -1.52 10.31 2.03
CA ARG A 118 -0.98 9.99 3.36
C ARG A 118 -0.09 8.76 3.24
N ILE A 119 1.11 8.79 3.83
CA ILE A 119 1.94 7.60 3.99
C ILE A 119 1.36 6.79 5.16
N VAL A 120 1.05 5.52 4.90
CA VAL A 120 0.54 4.55 5.88
C VAL A 120 1.68 3.75 6.48
N TYR A 121 2.67 3.42 5.65
CA TYR A 121 3.87 2.68 6.02
C TYR A 121 5.03 3.10 5.13
N GLU A 122 6.21 3.15 5.70
CA GLU A 122 7.44 3.41 4.98
C GLU A 122 8.60 2.70 5.67
N ASP A 123 9.42 1.99 4.89
CA ASP A 123 10.67 1.40 5.31
C ASP A 123 11.79 1.67 4.29
N GLU A 124 12.87 0.91 4.36
CA GLU A 124 14.02 1.02 3.43
C GLU A 124 13.64 0.66 1.99
N TRP A 125 12.64 -0.21 1.80
CA TRP A 125 12.33 -0.82 0.50
C TRP A 125 11.00 -0.37 -0.11
N LEU A 126 10.02 0.00 0.73
CA LEU A 126 8.65 0.24 0.30
C LEU A 126 8.04 1.50 0.92
N ILE A 127 7.08 2.08 0.20
CA ILE A 127 6.12 3.04 0.73
C ILE A 127 4.71 2.52 0.43
N VAL A 128 3.88 2.37 1.46
CA VAL A 128 2.44 2.18 1.31
C VAL A 128 1.74 3.50 1.59
N ALA A 129 0.97 3.96 0.64
CA ALA A 129 0.28 5.24 0.71
C ALA A 129 -1.23 5.07 0.58
N ASP A 130 -1.98 5.97 1.23
CA ASP A 130 -3.42 6.11 1.10
C ASP A 130 -3.72 7.36 0.26
N LYS A 131 -4.23 7.14 -0.93
CA LYS A 131 -4.48 8.14 -1.96
C LYS A 131 -5.94 8.60 -1.93
N ARG A 132 -6.19 9.90 -1.95
CA ARG A 132 -7.55 10.41 -2.15
C ARG A 132 -7.99 10.30 -3.61
N SER A 133 -9.31 10.26 -3.83
CA SER A 133 -9.91 10.37 -5.16
C SER A 133 -9.53 11.71 -5.81
N GLY A 134 -9.38 11.71 -7.14
CA GLY A 134 -8.98 12.89 -7.91
C GLY A 134 -7.47 13.02 -8.13
N LEU A 135 -6.62 12.42 -7.30
CA LEU A 135 -5.17 12.36 -7.51
C LEU A 135 -4.81 11.22 -8.47
N LEU A 136 -3.94 11.47 -9.42
CA LEU A 136 -3.36 10.43 -10.27
C LEU A 136 -2.35 9.59 -9.48
N SER A 137 -2.26 8.29 -9.75
CA SER A 137 -1.17 7.45 -9.20
C SER A 137 0.16 7.78 -9.86
N VAL A 138 0.16 7.94 -11.19
CA VAL A 138 1.33 8.19 -12.03
C VAL A 138 0.98 9.28 -13.04
N GLY A 139 1.99 9.98 -13.52
CA GLY A 139 1.83 11.04 -14.51
C GLY A 139 1.29 10.56 -15.85
N THR A 140 0.71 11.50 -16.56
CA THR A 140 0.31 11.40 -17.96
C THR A 140 1.10 12.43 -18.77
N GLN A 141 0.94 12.44 -20.09
CA GLN A 141 1.54 13.49 -20.93
C GLN A 141 1.09 14.90 -20.54
N ARG A 142 -0.16 15.04 -20.04
CA ARG A 142 -0.79 16.34 -19.70
C ARG A 142 -0.59 16.75 -18.23
N GLU A 143 -0.37 15.80 -17.32
CA GLU A 143 -0.25 16.06 -15.87
C GLU A 143 0.87 15.21 -15.30
N ARG A 144 1.95 15.85 -14.84
CA ARG A 144 3.14 15.17 -14.31
C ARG A 144 3.35 15.36 -12.81
N THR A 145 2.91 16.50 -12.29
CA THR A 145 3.23 16.92 -10.90
C THR A 145 2.13 16.60 -9.89
N ARG A 146 0.86 16.63 -10.31
CA ARG A 146 -0.28 16.31 -9.43
C ARG A 146 -0.54 14.81 -9.37
N THR A 147 0.45 14.04 -8.92
CA THR A 147 0.42 12.57 -8.86
C THR A 147 1.01 12.05 -7.55
N ALA A 148 0.55 10.88 -7.11
CA ALA A 148 1.12 10.22 -5.93
C ALA A 148 2.63 9.95 -6.13
N TYR A 149 3.02 9.55 -7.34
CA TYR A 149 4.42 9.33 -7.71
C TYR A 149 5.27 10.58 -7.49
N TYR A 150 4.83 11.74 -8.01
CA TYR A 150 5.59 12.99 -7.86
C TYR A 150 5.73 13.41 -6.39
N ILE A 151 4.61 13.39 -5.65
CA ILE A 151 4.57 13.77 -4.23
C ILE A 151 5.52 12.89 -3.40
N LEU A 152 5.50 11.57 -3.62
CA LEU A 152 6.37 10.65 -2.91
C LEU A 152 7.82 10.72 -3.39
N SER A 153 8.08 11.01 -4.67
CA SER A 153 9.43 11.26 -5.19
C SER A 153 10.07 12.46 -4.49
N GLU A 154 9.34 13.56 -4.37
CA GLU A 154 9.83 14.74 -3.64
C GLU A 154 10.01 14.45 -2.13
N HIS A 155 9.13 13.62 -1.55
CA HIS A 155 9.27 13.19 -0.15
C HIS A 155 10.58 12.43 0.09
N VAL A 156 10.89 11.40 -0.71
CA VAL A 156 12.13 10.61 -0.50
C VAL A 156 13.41 11.40 -0.82
N LYS A 157 13.35 12.31 -1.78
CA LYS A 157 14.48 13.19 -2.12
C LYS A 157 14.85 14.19 -1.00
N ARG A 158 13.93 14.50 -0.09
CA ARG A 158 14.23 15.32 1.09
C ARG A 158 15.26 14.66 2.00
N SER A 159 15.29 13.34 2.06
CA SER A 159 16.30 12.60 2.83
C SER A 159 17.61 12.46 2.08
N ASP A 160 17.57 12.20 0.77
CA ASP A 160 18.71 12.14 -0.12
C ASP A 160 18.24 12.44 -1.56
N PRO A 161 18.82 13.42 -2.27
CA PRO A 161 18.49 13.72 -3.66
C PRO A 161 18.67 12.56 -4.63
N ALA A 162 19.50 11.57 -4.28
CA ALA A 162 19.69 10.35 -5.05
C ALA A 162 18.52 9.35 -4.93
N ASN A 163 17.70 9.46 -3.87
CA ASN A 163 16.59 8.56 -3.64
C ASN A 163 15.55 8.64 -4.77
N ARG A 164 15.01 7.48 -5.11
CA ARG A 164 14.00 7.29 -6.15
C ARG A 164 12.88 6.40 -5.62
N ILE A 165 11.72 6.50 -6.26
CA ILE A 165 10.63 5.53 -6.07
C ILE A 165 10.25 4.92 -7.42
N PHE A 166 9.63 3.74 -7.36
CA PHE A 166 9.27 2.93 -8.51
C PHE A 166 7.84 2.45 -8.35
N VAL A 167 7.07 2.49 -9.43
CA VAL A 167 5.65 2.16 -9.43
C VAL A 167 5.48 0.64 -9.44
N VAL A 168 4.91 0.08 -8.40
CA VAL A 168 4.58 -1.35 -8.32
C VAL A 168 3.23 -1.62 -8.98
N HIS A 169 2.20 -0.91 -8.55
CA HIS A 169 0.87 -0.94 -9.16
C HIS A 169 0.21 0.45 -9.10
N ARG A 170 -0.99 0.56 -9.65
CA ARG A 170 -1.69 1.84 -9.74
C ARG A 170 -3.17 1.72 -9.38
N LEU A 171 -3.75 2.80 -8.87
CA LEU A 171 -5.18 3.04 -8.78
C LEU A 171 -5.59 4.05 -9.85
N ASP A 172 -6.83 3.98 -10.30
CA ASP A 172 -7.40 5.00 -11.18
C ASP A 172 -7.48 6.36 -10.48
N ARG A 173 -7.53 7.44 -11.25
CA ARG A 173 -7.66 8.82 -10.72
C ARG A 173 -8.83 8.94 -9.75
N ALA A 174 -9.99 8.39 -10.11
CA ALA A 174 -11.21 8.46 -9.32
C ALA A 174 -11.24 7.51 -8.11
N THR A 175 -10.43 6.46 -8.10
CA THR A 175 -10.34 5.48 -7.00
C THR A 175 -9.49 6.04 -5.87
N SER A 176 -9.95 5.90 -4.63
CA SER A 176 -9.17 6.21 -3.44
C SER A 176 -8.64 4.95 -2.75
N GLY A 177 -7.75 5.10 -1.77
CA GLY A 177 -7.26 4.00 -0.91
C GLY A 177 -5.81 3.61 -1.16
N LEU A 178 -5.48 2.40 -0.76
CA LEU A 178 -4.12 1.90 -0.60
C LEU A 178 -3.43 1.59 -1.93
N LEU A 179 -2.18 2.05 -2.03
CA LEU A 179 -1.26 1.68 -3.11
C LEU A 179 0.18 1.60 -2.59
N VAL A 180 1.04 0.81 -3.25
CA VAL A 180 2.42 0.59 -2.85
C VAL A 180 3.39 1.05 -3.95
N PHE A 181 4.51 1.65 -3.51
CA PHE A 181 5.68 2.00 -4.31
C PHE A 181 6.91 1.31 -3.74
N ALA A 182 7.85 0.95 -4.60
CA ALA A 182 9.16 0.47 -4.20
C ALA A 182 10.17 1.62 -4.16
N LYS A 183 11.21 1.48 -3.34
CA LYS A 183 12.32 2.46 -3.26
C LYS A 183 13.54 2.06 -4.11
N SER A 184 13.47 0.91 -4.79
CA SER A 184 14.47 0.49 -5.78
C SER A 184 13.83 -0.28 -6.91
N GLU A 185 14.46 -0.24 -8.09
CA GLU A 185 14.03 -0.98 -9.28
C GLU A 185 14.05 -2.50 -9.04
N ARG A 186 15.05 -2.99 -8.29
CA ARG A 186 15.12 -4.40 -7.91
C ARG A 186 13.89 -4.85 -7.13
N VAL A 187 13.47 -4.07 -6.13
CA VAL A 187 12.29 -4.39 -5.30
C VAL A 187 11.01 -4.26 -6.13
N GLN A 188 10.89 -3.25 -6.99
CA GLN A 188 9.78 -3.12 -7.93
C GLN A 188 9.64 -4.36 -8.81
N SER A 189 10.72 -4.73 -9.50
CA SER A 189 10.74 -5.87 -10.41
C SER A 189 10.42 -7.18 -9.70
N LEU A 190 10.92 -7.36 -8.47
CA LEU A 190 10.60 -8.52 -7.64
C LEU A 190 9.11 -8.58 -7.33
N MET A 191 8.54 -7.48 -6.79
CA MET A 191 7.10 -7.42 -6.48
C MET A 191 6.22 -7.64 -7.71
N GLN A 192 6.56 -7.05 -8.85
CA GLN A 192 5.75 -7.20 -10.06
C GLN A 192 5.76 -8.64 -10.60
N ARG A 193 6.91 -9.31 -10.58
CA ARG A 193 7.03 -10.71 -11.01
C ARG A 193 6.30 -11.68 -10.10
N THR A 194 6.37 -11.47 -8.79
CA THR A 194 5.76 -12.36 -7.79
C THR A 194 4.42 -11.85 -7.28
N TRP A 195 3.81 -10.88 -7.96
CA TRP A 195 2.60 -10.20 -7.50
C TRP A 195 1.45 -11.16 -7.18
N SER A 196 1.19 -12.11 -8.07
CA SER A 196 0.11 -13.11 -7.91
C SER A 196 0.36 -14.09 -6.76
N GLU A 197 1.63 -14.29 -6.38
CA GLU A 197 2.04 -15.24 -5.34
C GLU A 197 2.13 -14.58 -3.97
N THR A 198 2.59 -13.33 -3.94
CA THR A 198 2.91 -12.61 -2.71
C THR A 198 1.79 -11.71 -2.22
N VAL A 199 0.92 -11.23 -3.11
CA VAL A 199 -0.23 -10.41 -2.71
C VAL A 199 -1.39 -11.32 -2.31
N ARG A 200 -1.64 -11.39 -1.01
CA ARG A 200 -2.65 -12.27 -0.41
C ARG A 200 -4.05 -11.74 -0.55
N ARG A 201 -4.22 -10.40 -0.48
CA ARG A 201 -5.54 -9.79 -0.53
C ARG A 201 -5.51 -8.37 -1.07
N ARG A 202 -6.45 -8.07 -1.96
CA ARG A 202 -6.76 -6.73 -2.48
C ARG A 202 -8.25 -6.52 -2.38
N THR A 203 -8.70 -5.90 -1.29
CA THR A 203 -10.11 -5.65 -1.04
C THR A 203 -10.46 -4.22 -1.37
N TYR A 204 -11.57 -4.05 -2.04
CA TYR A 204 -12.18 -2.77 -2.36
C TYR A 204 -13.57 -2.70 -1.74
N VAL A 205 -14.02 -1.49 -1.47
CA VAL A 205 -15.41 -1.21 -1.13
C VAL A 205 -15.95 -0.23 -2.15
N ALA A 206 -17.12 -0.53 -2.68
CA ALA A 206 -17.83 0.34 -3.61
C ALA A 206 -19.28 0.55 -3.19
N VAL A 207 -19.85 1.70 -3.55
CA VAL A 207 -21.29 1.87 -3.64
C VAL A 207 -21.67 1.71 -5.10
N VAL A 208 -22.62 0.85 -5.39
CA VAL A 208 -23.11 0.56 -6.75
C VAL A 208 -24.61 0.75 -6.84
N GLU A 209 -25.14 0.96 -8.02
CA GLU A 209 -26.58 1.12 -8.26
C GLU A 209 -27.31 -0.22 -8.23
N GLY A 210 -28.50 -0.22 -7.69
CA GLY A 210 -29.45 -1.35 -7.71
C GLY A 210 -29.24 -2.36 -6.58
N ALA A 211 -30.22 -3.26 -6.46
CA ALA A 211 -30.22 -4.40 -5.56
C ALA A 211 -29.70 -5.64 -6.29
N PHE A 212 -28.93 -6.46 -5.61
CA PHE A 212 -28.42 -7.72 -6.14
C PHE A 212 -29.36 -8.89 -5.83
N ASP A 213 -29.61 -9.74 -6.78
CA ASP A 213 -30.34 -11.00 -6.56
C ASP A 213 -29.57 -11.96 -5.62
N LYS A 214 -28.24 -11.96 -5.74
CA LYS A 214 -27.34 -12.79 -4.92
C LYS A 214 -26.46 -11.94 -4.04
N LYS A 215 -26.43 -12.25 -2.74
CA LYS A 215 -25.58 -11.53 -1.76
C LYS A 215 -24.08 -11.66 -2.01
N SER A 216 -23.63 -12.61 -2.80
CA SER A 216 -22.24 -12.79 -3.19
C SER A 216 -22.13 -13.51 -4.53
N GLY A 217 -21.02 -13.30 -5.22
CA GLY A 217 -20.75 -13.96 -6.49
C GLY A 217 -19.36 -13.69 -7.01
N THR A 218 -19.08 -14.29 -8.18
CA THR A 218 -17.81 -14.10 -8.90
C THR A 218 -18.10 -13.68 -10.34
N VAL A 219 -17.53 -12.57 -10.76
CA VAL A 219 -17.56 -12.13 -12.16
C VAL A 219 -16.24 -12.53 -12.79
N SER A 220 -16.28 -13.47 -13.74
CA SER A 220 -15.12 -13.97 -14.47
C SER A 220 -15.36 -13.78 -15.96
N THR A 221 -14.62 -12.87 -16.58
CA THR A 221 -14.79 -12.45 -17.97
C THR A 221 -13.44 -12.17 -18.63
N TYR A 222 -13.49 -11.68 -19.87
CA TYR A 222 -12.36 -11.11 -20.58
C TYR A 222 -12.60 -9.62 -20.77
N LEU A 223 -11.59 -8.81 -20.53
CA LEU A 223 -11.64 -7.35 -20.65
C LEU A 223 -10.79 -6.88 -21.82
N ALA A 224 -11.38 -6.08 -22.69
CA ALA A 224 -10.72 -5.40 -23.79
C ALA A 224 -10.80 -3.88 -23.63
N GLU A 225 -9.91 -3.15 -24.27
CA GLU A 225 -9.92 -1.69 -24.28
C GLU A 225 -10.32 -1.16 -25.65
N SER A 226 -11.31 -0.27 -25.71
CA SER A 226 -11.73 0.40 -26.94
C SER A 226 -10.76 1.50 -27.35
N LYS A 227 -10.84 1.97 -28.61
CA LYS A 227 -10.09 3.13 -29.12
C LYS A 227 -10.32 4.40 -28.27
N GLY A 228 -11.48 4.52 -27.61
CA GLY A 228 -11.80 5.59 -26.66
C GLY A 228 -11.32 5.35 -25.22
N TYR A 229 -10.40 4.42 -25.00
CA TYR A 229 -9.85 4.09 -23.68
C TYR A 229 -10.90 3.67 -22.62
N LYS A 230 -12.07 3.16 -23.05
CA LYS A 230 -13.03 2.49 -22.18
C LYS A 230 -12.71 1.00 -22.18
N VAL A 231 -12.55 0.42 -21.00
CA VAL A 231 -12.43 -1.02 -20.80
C VAL A 231 -13.84 -1.60 -20.74
N PHE A 232 -14.08 -2.70 -21.41
CA PHE A 232 -15.38 -3.37 -21.47
C PHE A 232 -15.22 -4.90 -21.48
N VAL A 233 -16.29 -5.62 -21.13
CA VAL A 233 -16.31 -7.07 -21.19
C VAL A 233 -16.49 -7.53 -22.65
N THR A 234 -15.63 -8.43 -23.09
CA THR A 234 -15.70 -9.06 -24.41
C THR A 234 -15.91 -10.56 -24.29
N LYS A 235 -16.59 -11.15 -25.28
CA LYS A 235 -16.70 -12.60 -25.45
C LYS A 235 -15.51 -13.17 -26.22
N ASP A 236 -14.80 -12.32 -26.95
CA ASP A 236 -13.61 -12.70 -27.70
C ASP A 236 -12.41 -12.83 -26.74
N ARG A 237 -12.02 -14.09 -26.51
CA ARG A 237 -10.88 -14.42 -25.63
C ARG A 237 -9.54 -14.02 -26.22
N SER A 238 -9.45 -13.89 -27.56
CA SER A 238 -8.22 -13.48 -28.24
C SER A 238 -7.97 -11.97 -28.15
N ALA A 239 -9.05 -11.18 -28.04
CA ALA A 239 -9.02 -9.73 -27.95
C ALA A 239 -9.03 -9.19 -26.52
N GLY A 240 -9.20 -10.04 -25.51
CA GLY A 240 -9.36 -9.65 -24.12
C GLY A 240 -8.43 -10.37 -23.14
N GLU A 241 -8.16 -9.72 -22.03
CA GLU A 241 -7.41 -10.30 -20.92
C GLU A 241 -8.36 -10.85 -19.85
N ARG A 242 -8.09 -12.08 -19.36
CA ARG A 242 -8.89 -12.68 -18.29
C ARG A 242 -8.91 -11.79 -17.04
N ALA A 243 -10.11 -11.58 -16.50
CA ALA A 243 -10.35 -10.77 -15.31
C ALA A 243 -11.34 -11.49 -14.38
N VAL A 244 -11.03 -11.51 -13.08
CA VAL A 244 -11.84 -12.15 -12.04
C VAL A 244 -12.00 -11.24 -10.85
N THR A 245 -13.26 -10.94 -10.51
CA THR A 245 -13.64 -10.13 -9.35
C THR A 245 -14.68 -10.89 -8.53
N ARG A 246 -14.41 -11.11 -7.25
CA ARG A 246 -15.41 -11.61 -6.31
C ARG A 246 -16.13 -10.44 -5.66
N TYR A 247 -17.42 -10.57 -5.39
CA TYR A 247 -18.18 -9.56 -4.70
C TYR A 247 -18.99 -10.14 -3.55
N ARG A 248 -19.25 -9.31 -2.53
CA ARG A 248 -20.15 -9.58 -1.42
C ARG A 248 -20.92 -8.30 -1.09
N VAL A 249 -22.25 -8.37 -1.13
CA VAL A 249 -23.12 -7.26 -0.76
C VAL A 249 -23.13 -7.15 0.76
N LEU A 250 -22.78 -5.99 1.26
CA LEU A 250 -22.73 -5.68 2.69
C LEU A 250 -24.04 -5.08 3.17
N ARG A 251 -24.65 -4.21 2.35
CA ARG A 251 -25.91 -3.50 2.66
C ARG A 251 -26.56 -3.02 1.38
N PHE A 252 -27.88 -2.92 1.39
CA PHE A 252 -28.69 -2.30 0.33
C PHE A 252 -29.65 -1.30 0.97
N ARG A 253 -29.77 -0.12 0.40
CA ARG A 253 -30.78 0.89 0.76
C ARG A 253 -30.91 1.94 -0.33
N ASP A 254 -32.12 2.46 -0.50
CA ASP A 254 -32.47 3.60 -1.35
C ASP A 254 -31.91 3.52 -2.78
N GLY A 255 -31.99 2.29 -3.37
CA GLY A 255 -31.50 2.01 -4.72
C GLY A 255 -30.01 1.82 -4.85
N PHE A 256 -29.25 1.81 -3.75
CA PHE A 256 -27.78 1.60 -3.75
C PHE A 256 -27.36 0.42 -2.90
N SER A 257 -26.36 -0.32 -3.36
CA SER A 257 -25.71 -1.40 -2.62
C SER A 257 -24.30 -1.02 -2.22
N LEU A 258 -23.94 -1.24 -0.96
CA LEU A 258 -22.54 -1.24 -0.49
C LEU A 258 -21.97 -2.63 -0.71
N VAL A 259 -20.90 -2.72 -1.49
CA VAL A 259 -20.35 -4.01 -1.92
C VAL A 259 -18.85 -4.05 -1.59
N GLU A 260 -18.45 -5.16 -0.98
CA GLU A 260 -17.04 -5.53 -0.86
C GLU A 260 -16.62 -6.32 -2.09
N LEU A 261 -15.46 -5.99 -2.65
CA LEU A 261 -14.94 -6.61 -3.87
C LEU A 261 -13.51 -7.08 -3.62
N GLU A 262 -13.22 -8.31 -4.03
CA GLU A 262 -11.88 -8.88 -3.95
C GLU A 262 -11.36 -9.19 -5.36
N LEU A 263 -10.15 -8.71 -5.65
CA LEU A 263 -9.52 -8.88 -6.96
C LEU A 263 -8.59 -10.08 -6.99
N GLU A 264 -8.89 -11.10 -7.80
CA GLU A 264 -7.93 -12.15 -8.16
C GLU A 264 -6.96 -11.65 -9.23
N THR A 265 -7.45 -10.90 -10.20
CA THR A 265 -6.66 -10.24 -11.25
C THR A 265 -6.65 -8.72 -11.03
N GLY A 266 -5.80 -7.98 -11.75
CA GLY A 266 -5.66 -6.53 -11.56
C GLY A 266 -5.61 -5.77 -12.88
N LYS A 267 -6.67 -5.86 -13.70
CA LYS A 267 -6.74 -5.18 -14.99
C LYS A 267 -7.22 -3.74 -14.85
N LYS A 268 -6.87 -2.90 -15.82
CA LYS A 268 -7.32 -1.50 -15.89
C LYS A 268 -8.83 -1.41 -15.77
N ASN A 269 -9.33 -0.54 -14.88
CA ASN A 269 -10.77 -0.30 -14.64
C ASN A 269 -11.61 -1.58 -14.38
N GLN A 270 -11.00 -2.70 -13.99
CA GLN A 270 -11.64 -4.02 -13.90
C GLN A 270 -12.94 -4.00 -13.09
N ILE A 271 -12.93 -3.47 -11.87
CA ILE A 271 -14.13 -3.41 -11.01
C ILE A 271 -15.24 -2.61 -11.70
N ARG A 272 -14.89 -1.48 -12.30
CA ARG A 272 -15.83 -0.57 -12.94
C ARG A 272 -16.53 -1.25 -14.14
N ALA A 273 -15.74 -1.93 -14.99
CA ALA A 273 -16.26 -2.69 -16.13
C ALA A 273 -17.08 -3.91 -15.70
N HIS A 274 -16.67 -4.64 -14.66
CA HIS A 274 -17.42 -5.78 -14.15
C HIS A 274 -18.75 -5.38 -13.52
N MET A 275 -18.77 -4.29 -12.74
CA MET A 275 -20.00 -3.81 -12.11
C MET A 275 -20.99 -3.27 -13.14
N GLU A 276 -20.54 -2.54 -14.17
CA GLU A 276 -21.37 -2.17 -15.32
C GLU A 276 -21.92 -3.42 -16.03
N TYR A 277 -21.07 -4.40 -16.30
CA TYR A 277 -21.45 -5.62 -17.03
C TYR A 277 -22.55 -6.43 -16.35
N ILE A 278 -22.56 -6.48 -15.01
CA ILE A 278 -23.62 -7.20 -14.26
C ILE A 278 -24.81 -6.31 -13.90
N GLY A 279 -24.91 -5.08 -14.47
CA GLY A 279 -26.05 -4.19 -14.30
C GLY A 279 -26.02 -3.33 -13.02
N HIS A 280 -24.89 -3.29 -12.30
CA HIS A 280 -24.73 -2.55 -11.05
C HIS A 280 -23.55 -1.55 -11.15
N PRO A 281 -23.64 -0.49 -11.99
CA PRO A 281 -22.54 0.43 -12.17
C PRO A 281 -22.15 1.11 -10.85
N VAL A 282 -20.85 1.41 -10.70
CA VAL A 282 -20.34 2.11 -9.51
C VAL A 282 -20.93 3.52 -9.47
N ALA A 283 -21.58 3.90 -8.37
CA ALA A 283 -22.21 5.21 -8.21
C ALA A 283 -21.21 6.34 -8.49
N GLY A 284 -21.65 7.36 -9.24
CA GLY A 284 -20.82 8.46 -9.71
C GLY A 284 -19.94 8.15 -10.92
N ASP A 285 -19.96 6.92 -11.43
CA ASP A 285 -19.15 6.51 -12.58
C ASP A 285 -19.91 6.63 -13.91
N ARG A 286 -20.14 7.87 -14.36
CA ARG A 286 -20.86 8.15 -15.61
C ARG A 286 -20.23 7.45 -16.84
N LYS A 287 -18.89 7.27 -16.84
CA LYS A 287 -18.19 6.58 -17.93
C LYS A 287 -18.62 5.11 -18.05
N TYR A 288 -19.05 4.51 -16.93
CA TYR A 288 -19.50 3.14 -16.81
C TYR A 288 -20.99 3.03 -16.47
N GLY A 289 -21.79 3.99 -16.95
CA GLY A 289 -23.25 3.88 -17.00
C GLY A 289 -23.98 4.24 -15.69
N ALA A 290 -23.31 4.80 -14.69
CA ALA A 290 -23.99 5.26 -13.48
C ALA A 290 -24.85 6.49 -13.76
N HIS A 291 -26.06 6.50 -13.19
CA HIS A 291 -27.04 7.59 -13.26
C HIS A 291 -26.91 8.53 -12.05
N GLY A 292 -26.71 7.96 -10.84
CA GLY A 292 -26.61 8.68 -9.58
C GLY A 292 -25.18 8.96 -9.15
N ASP A 293 -24.96 10.09 -8.48
CA ASP A 293 -23.68 10.46 -7.86
C ASP A 293 -23.86 10.93 -6.40
N PRO A 294 -24.39 10.06 -5.51
CA PRO A 294 -24.68 10.43 -4.13
C PRO A 294 -23.40 10.68 -3.29
N ALA A 295 -22.23 10.28 -3.78
CA ALA A 295 -20.94 10.49 -3.12
C ALA A 295 -20.19 11.72 -3.63
N GLY A 296 -20.66 12.41 -4.70
CA GLY A 296 -19.95 13.48 -5.39
C GLY A 296 -18.66 13.00 -6.10
N ARG A 297 -18.56 11.68 -6.36
CA ARG A 297 -17.39 11.04 -6.95
C ARG A 297 -17.66 9.57 -7.30
N VAL A 298 -16.81 8.96 -8.10
CA VAL A 298 -16.84 7.50 -8.24
C VAL A 298 -16.65 6.84 -6.86
N ALA A 299 -17.66 6.11 -6.42
CA ALA A 299 -17.73 5.51 -5.09
C ALA A 299 -16.95 4.18 -5.04
N LEU A 300 -15.63 4.23 -5.29
CA LEU A 300 -14.72 3.09 -5.26
C LEU A 300 -13.50 3.39 -4.41
N HIS A 301 -13.16 2.47 -3.50
CA HIS A 301 -12.10 2.63 -2.51
C HIS A 301 -11.33 1.32 -2.29
N ALA A 302 -10.00 1.35 -2.43
CA ALA A 302 -9.09 0.25 -2.10
C ALA A 302 -8.88 0.21 -0.58
N SER A 303 -9.68 -0.59 0.12
CA SER A 303 -9.79 -0.57 1.58
C SER A 303 -8.78 -1.44 2.30
N ARG A 304 -8.28 -2.51 1.67
CA ARG A 304 -7.28 -3.41 2.29
C ARG A 304 -6.29 -3.92 1.26
N LEU A 305 -5.03 -3.98 1.69
CA LEU A 305 -3.92 -4.53 0.90
C LEU A 305 -3.06 -5.39 1.83
N CYS A 306 -3.01 -6.71 1.56
CA CYS A 306 -2.20 -7.65 2.31
C CYS A 306 -1.21 -8.33 1.35
N PHE A 307 0.07 -8.32 1.69
CA PHE A 307 1.13 -8.92 0.87
C PHE A 307 2.33 -9.35 1.71
N VAL A 308 3.13 -10.26 1.16
CA VAL A 308 4.42 -10.65 1.73
C VAL A 308 5.48 -9.64 1.33
N HIS A 309 6.17 -9.08 2.30
CA HIS A 309 7.25 -8.11 2.06
C HIS A 309 8.38 -8.75 1.24
N PRO A 310 8.77 -8.17 0.09
CA PRO A 310 9.65 -8.83 -0.89
C PRO A 310 11.07 -9.11 -0.39
N VAL A 311 11.53 -8.40 0.64
CA VAL A 311 12.89 -8.55 1.18
C VAL A 311 12.89 -9.29 2.51
N THR A 312 11.97 -8.94 3.41
CA THR A 312 11.96 -9.51 4.77
C THR A 312 11.13 -10.78 4.90
N GLY A 313 10.30 -11.11 3.91
CA GLY A 313 9.38 -12.25 3.95
C GLY A 313 8.21 -12.11 4.94
N ARG A 314 8.10 -10.98 5.65
CA ARG A 314 7.02 -10.75 6.62
C ARG A 314 5.71 -10.44 5.91
N GLU A 315 4.61 -10.97 6.41
CA GLU A 315 3.29 -10.57 5.95
C GLU A 315 2.95 -9.17 6.48
N LEU A 316 2.57 -8.29 5.58
CA LEU A 316 2.12 -6.93 5.86
C LEU A 316 0.65 -6.80 5.46
N ASP A 317 -0.17 -6.30 6.37
CA ASP A 317 -1.62 -6.14 6.17
C ASP A 317 -2.03 -4.70 6.55
N PHE A 318 -2.47 -3.95 5.55
CA PHE A 318 -2.85 -2.55 5.68
C PHE A 318 -4.33 -2.38 5.41
N SER A 319 -4.96 -1.49 6.19
CA SER A 319 -6.36 -1.08 5.96
C SER A 319 -6.46 0.45 5.87
N SER A 320 -7.33 0.92 5.00
CA SER A 320 -7.77 2.31 4.89
C SER A 320 -9.25 2.38 5.20
N PRO A 321 -9.68 3.29 6.11
CA PRO A 321 -11.09 3.43 6.45
C PRO A 321 -11.95 3.76 5.23
N VAL A 322 -13.05 3.05 5.09
CA VAL A 322 -14.03 3.33 4.04
C VAL A 322 -14.52 4.77 4.19
N PRO A 323 -14.57 5.56 3.09
CA PRO A 323 -15.04 6.94 3.16
C PRO A 323 -16.43 7.04 3.81
N ALA A 324 -16.58 7.93 4.80
CA ALA A 324 -17.82 8.06 5.56
C ALA A 324 -19.06 8.33 4.67
N ALA A 325 -18.84 8.98 3.51
CA ALA A 325 -19.90 9.22 2.52
C ALA A 325 -20.54 7.91 2.01
N PHE A 326 -19.73 6.82 1.83
CA PHE A 326 -20.26 5.54 1.35
C PHE A 326 -21.23 4.92 2.36
N GLY A 327 -20.87 4.97 3.65
CA GLY A 327 -21.75 4.48 4.71
C GLY A 327 -23.06 5.29 4.85
N ARG A 328 -23.01 6.61 4.58
CA ARG A 328 -24.20 7.47 4.65
C ARG A 328 -25.22 7.18 3.54
N ILE A 329 -24.77 6.80 2.35
CA ILE A 329 -25.63 6.49 1.21
C ILE A 329 -26.52 5.27 1.49
N VAL A 330 -26.04 4.32 2.27
CA VAL A 330 -26.73 3.07 2.58
C VAL A 330 -27.06 2.95 4.08
N LYS A 331 -27.13 4.07 4.79
CA LYS A 331 -27.44 4.14 6.22
C LYS A 331 -28.95 4.12 6.46
#